data_96bf7b664eb56ccdf9f206dcecad7d36
#
_entry.id   96bf7b664eb56ccdf9f206dcecad7d36
#
_cell.length_a   1.000
_cell.length_b   1.000
_cell.length_c   1.000
_cell.angle_alpha   90.00
_cell.angle_beta   90.00
_cell.angle_gamma   90.00
#
_symmetry.space_group_name_H-M   'P 1'
#
loop_
_entity.id
_entity.type
_entity.pdbx_description
1 polymer ?
#
loop_
_entity_poly.entity_id
_entity_poly.type
_entity_poly.pdbx_seq_one_letter_code
_entity_poly.pdbx_strand_id
1 'polypeptide(L)'
;MTPPSQAPPADLVKAVRAANAAGDGEEAAALVDEARADNGPTPTVLVAQSWVGRGALAAGDLDKAEAVGHQTYAEAQALLRTRGLDDDAELPLALGASIELLANVAVARGARSEALAYLQRELDTWADTSMAMRLQKNINLLSLTGTPTPPLATEEPLGEPLPTLAALRGRVVLLFFWAHWCSDCKRQGPVLEALVDRYGADGLTVIAPTRRYGYVAGGQDAAPADEARYIEEVWREAYAGLAGTPVALDEANHARYGVSTTPTLVLVDREGIVRLYHPGQMTEEALAPLVEQALAQGPPPTK
;
A
#
# COMPACT_ATOMS: atom_id res chain seq x y z
N MET A 1 -27.49 35.91 9.65
CA MET A 1 -26.48 35.10 10.34
C MET A 1 -26.70 33.68 9.84
N THR A 2 -25.90 33.21 8.89
CA THR A 2 -25.87 31.80 8.46
C THR A 2 -25.32 30.97 9.61
N PRO A 3 -25.96 29.86 10.02
CA PRO A 3 -25.39 28.99 11.05
C PRO A 3 -24.02 28.48 10.57
N PRO A 4 -23.07 28.23 11.48
CA PRO A 4 -21.79 27.67 11.09
C PRO A 4 -22.06 26.31 10.42
N SER A 5 -21.50 26.13 9.21
CA SER A 5 -21.48 24.88 8.47
C SER A 5 -21.04 23.76 9.43
N GLN A 6 -21.91 22.78 9.63
CA GLN A 6 -21.51 21.59 10.39
C GLN A 6 -20.45 20.86 9.55
N ALA A 7 -19.37 20.44 10.20
CA ALA A 7 -18.37 19.60 9.55
C ALA A 7 -19.09 18.37 8.94
N PRO A 8 -18.71 17.94 7.73
CA PRO A 8 -19.31 16.76 7.12
C PRO A 8 -19.19 15.58 8.11
N PRO A 9 -20.24 14.77 8.24
CA PRO A 9 -20.24 13.71 9.23
C PRO A 9 -19.05 12.77 8.99
N ALA A 10 -18.33 12.42 10.04
CA ALA A 10 -17.24 11.43 10.00
C ALA A 10 -17.68 10.09 9.38
N ASP A 11 -18.97 9.87 9.29
CA ASP A 11 -19.61 8.70 8.68
C ASP A 11 -19.86 8.82 7.16
N LEU A 12 -19.65 9.98 6.51
CA LEU A 12 -19.93 10.17 5.08
C LEU A 12 -19.18 9.15 4.21
N VAL A 13 -17.88 9.02 4.41
CA VAL A 13 -17.05 8.07 3.65
C VAL A 13 -17.53 6.63 3.86
N LYS A 14 -17.92 6.30 5.09
CA LYS A 14 -18.47 4.98 5.43
C LYS A 14 -19.81 4.73 4.75
N ALA A 15 -20.71 5.72 4.74
CA ALA A 15 -22.01 5.61 4.08
C ALA A 15 -21.86 5.43 2.56
N VAL A 16 -21.01 6.23 1.90
CA VAL A 16 -20.73 6.11 0.47
C VAL A 16 -20.11 4.75 0.12
N ARG A 17 -19.20 4.24 0.96
CA ARG A 17 -18.63 2.89 0.77
C ARG A 17 -19.67 1.79 0.93
N ALA A 18 -20.61 1.94 1.87
CA ALA A 18 -21.69 0.98 2.07
C ALA A 18 -22.67 0.96 0.88
N ALA A 19 -23.04 2.14 0.35
CA ALA A 19 -23.88 2.24 -0.86
C ALA A 19 -23.17 1.58 -2.07
N ASN A 20 -21.88 1.84 -2.29
CA ASN A 20 -21.11 1.17 -3.34
C ASN A 20 -21.07 -0.36 -3.16
N ALA A 21 -20.89 -0.85 -1.93
CA ALA A 21 -20.87 -2.28 -1.64
C ALA A 21 -22.23 -2.95 -1.88
N ALA A 22 -23.34 -2.19 -1.73
CA ALA A 22 -24.68 -2.61 -2.08
C ALA A 22 -24.99 -2.54 -3.60
N GLY A 23 -24.05 -2.01 -4.41
CA GLY A 23 -24.25 -1.77 -5.84
C GLY A 23 -25.09 -0.52 -6.16
N ASP A 24 -25.36 0.32 -5.16
CA ASP A 24 -26.16 1.54 -5.30
C ASP A 24 -25.25 2.77 -5.52
N GLY A 25 -24.80 2.92 -6.76
CA GLY A 25 -23.96 4.06 -7.16
C GLY A 25 -24.72 5.38 -7.28
N GLU A 26 -26.08 5.35 -7.32
CA GLU A 26 -26.92 6.55 -7.31
C GLU A 26 -27.01 7.10 -5.89
N GLU A 27 -27.28 6.26 -4.91
CA GLU A 27 -27.26 6.62 -3.49
C GLU A 27 -25.88 7.13 -3.06
N ALA A 28 -24.81 6.44 -3.48
CA ALA A 28 -23.44 6.89 -3.19
C ALA A 28 -23.18 8.31 -3.71
N ALA A 29 -23.66 8.66 -4.90
CA ALA A 29 -23.53 10.00 -5.47
C ALA A 29 -24.38 11.02 -4.72
N ALA A 30 -25.65 10.68 -4.43
CA ALA A 30 -26.58 11.56 -3.72
C ALA A 30 -26.07 11.99 -2.34
N LEU A 31 -25.48 11.05 -1.58
CA LEU A 31 -24.85 11.34 -0.29
C LEU A 31 -23.71 12.39 -0.39
N VAL A 32 -22.90 12.29 -1.45
CA VAL A 32 -21.81 13.27 -1.68
C VAL A 32 -22.37 14.61 -2.12
N ASP A 33 -23.39 14.63 -2.99
CA ASP A 33 -24.01 15.87 -3.47
C ASP A 33 -24.69 16.65 -2.33
N GLU A 34 -25.40 15.96 -1.42
CA GLU A 34 -25.97 16.56 -0.21
C GLU A 34 -24.88 17.16 0.68
N ALA A 35 -23.86 16.37 1.02
CA ALA A 35 -22.76 16.85 1.85
C ALA A 35 -22.02 18.04 1.23
N ARG A 36 -21.89 18.05 -0.10
CA ARG A 36 -21.29 19.15 -0.86
C ARG A 36 -22.16 20.40 -0.85
N ALA A 37 -23.48 20.27 -0.96
CA ALA A 37 -24.39 21.40 -0.90
C ALA A 37 -24.32 22.11 0.46
N ASP A 38 -24.15 21.35 1.54
CA ASP A 38 -24.09 21.86 2.90
C ASP A 38 -22.72 22.44 3.29
N ASN A 39 -21.61 21.80 2.84
CA ASN A 39 -20.27 22.07 3.36
C ASN A 39 -19.28 22.59 2.28
N GLY A 40 -19.67 22.58 1.02
CA GLY A 40 -18.74 22.83 -0.10
C GLY A 40 -17.77 21.66 -0.34
N PRO A 41 -16.75 21.84 -1.20
CA PRO A 41 -15.76 20.82 -1.54
C PRO A 41 -14.67 20.73 -0.45
N THR A 42 -15.03 20.30 0.75
CA THR A 42 -14.06 20.03 1.83
C THR A 42 -13.23 18.77 1.54
N PRO A 43 -12.04 18.60 2.15
CA PRO A 43 -11.25 17.38 2.00
C PRO A 43 -12.04 16.10 2.24
N THR A 44 -12.87 16.04 3.30
CA THR A 44 -13.75 14.89 3.60
C THR A 44 -14.73 14.60 2.47
N VAL A 45 -15.36 15.64 1.90
CA VAL A 45 -16.27 15.49 0.75
C VAL A 45 -15.51 14.95 -0.46
N LEU A 46 -14.28 15.43 -0.71
CA LEU A 46 -13.46 14.94 -1.82
C LEU A 46 -13.01 13.49 -1.63
N VAL A 47 -12.69 13.08 -0.39
CA VAL A 47 -12.42 11.66 -0.11
C VAL A 47 -13.66 10.81 -0.40
N ALA A 48 -14.85 11.22 0.07
CA ALA A 48 -16.10 10.52 -0.22
C ALA A 48 -16.41 10.46 -1.73
N GLN A 49 -16.21 11.55 -2.45
CA GLN A 49 -16.35 11.62 -3.90
C GLN A 49 -15.44 10.64 -4.64
N SER A 50 -14.20 10.48 -4.17
CA SER A 50 -13.28 9.49 -4.75
C SER A 50 -13.82 8.05 -4.67
N TRP A 51 -14.62 7.75 -3.65
CA TRP A 51 -15.29 6.44 -3.54
C TRP A 51 -16.45 6.29 -4.54
N VAL A 52 -17.17 7.37 -4.88
CA VAL A 52 -18.17 7.33 -5.99
C VAL A 52 -17.47 6.94 -7.30
N GLY A 53 -16.31 7.58 -7.59
CA GLY A 53 -15.53 7.23 -8.78
C GLY A 53 -15.04 5.78 -8.79
N ARG A 54 -14.60 5.27 -7.63
CA ARG A 54 -14.19 3.85 -7.50
C ARG A 54 -15.37 2.89 -7.67
N GLY A 55 -16.56 3.25 -7.18
CA GLY A 55 -17.79 2.49 -7.42
C GLY A 55 -18.13 2.43 -8.91
N ALA A 56 -18.05 3.56 -9.62
CA ALA A 56 -18.25 3.63 -11.06
C ALA A 56 -17.23 2.77 -11.83
N LEU A 57 -15.95 2.84 -11.46
CA LEU A 57 -14.90 1.99 -12.05
C LEU A 57 -15.20 0.50 -11.85
N ALA A 58 -15.60 0.10 -10.64
CA ALA A 58 -15.95 -1.28 -10.33
C ALA A 58 -17.17 -1.78 -11.10
N ALA A 59 -18.12 -0.88 -11.37
CA ALA A 59 -19.30 -1.15 -12.20
C ALA A 59 -19.00 -1.14 -13.71
N GLY A 60 -17.78 -0.78 -14.14
CA GLY A 60 -17.39 -0.66 -15.54
C GLY A 60 -17.81 0.64 -16.22
N ASP A 61 -18.37 1.59 -15.48
CA ASP A 61 -18.70 2.94 -15.97
C ASP A 61 -17.44 3.83 -15.96
N LEU A 62 -16.60 3.63 -16.99
CA LEU A 62 -15.30 4.29 -17.08
C LEU A 62 -15.43 5.79 -17.29
N ASP A 63 -16.47 6.25 -18.00
CA ASP A 63 -16.67 7.68 -18.28
C ASP A 63 -17.09 8.43 -17.02
N LYS A 64 -17.99 7.86 -16.21
CA LYS A 64 -18.34 8.41 -14.88
C LYS A 64 -17.14 8.39 -13.94
N ALA A 65 -16.38 7.28 -13.90
CA ALA A 65 -15.19 7.17 -13.07
C ALA A 65 -14.14 8.23 -13.42
N GLU A 66 -13.89 8.47 -14.71
CA GLU A 66 -12.98 9.50 -15.19
C GLU A 66 -13.45 10.91 -14.83
N ALA A 67 -14.73 11.21 -15.08
CA ALA A 67 -15.31 12.52 -14.76
C ALA A 67 -15.18 12.84 -13.26
N VAL A 68 -15.51 11.89 -12.39
CA VAL A 68 -15.37 12.02 -10.93
C VAL A 68 -13.90 12.16 -10.54
N GLY A 69 -12.99 11.41 -11.16
CA GLY A 69 -11.55 11.50 -10.93
C GLY A 69 -11.01 12.90 -11.25
N HIS A 70 -11.33 13.44 -12.41
CA HIS A 70 -10.92 14.79 -12.82
C HIS A 70 -11.52 15.87 -11.93
N GLN A 71 -12.79 15.75 -11.56
CA GLN A 71 -13.44 16.71 -10.67
C GLN A 71 -12.76 16.72 -9.29
N THR A 72 -12.55 15.53 -8.69
CA THR A 72 -11.88 15.41 -7.39
C THR A 72 -10.46 15.99 -7.43
N TYR A 73 -9.70 15.69 -8.49
CA TYR A 73 -8.36 16.22 -8.68
C TYR A 73 -8.37 17.76 -8.77
N ALA A 74 -9.22 18.34 -9.62
CA ALA A 74 -9.31 19.78 -9.81
C ALA A 74 -9.70 20.52 -8.53
N GLU A 75 -10.64 19.98 -7.76
CA GLU A 75 -11.08 20.57 -6.49
C GLU A 75 -10.01 20.45 -5.41
N ALA A 76 -9.31 19.31 -5.31
CA ALA A 76 -8.16 19.16 -4.41
C ALA A 76 -7.05 20.17 -4.76
N GLN A 77 -6.73 20.34 -6.04
CA GLN A 77 -5.79 21.37 -6.51
C GLN A 77 -6.26 22.79 -6.16
N ALA A 78 -7.56 23.06 -6.18
CA ALA A 78 -8.10 24.37 -5.79
C ALA A 78 -7.89 24.64 -4.29
N LEU A 79 -8.03 23.61 -3.43
CA LEU A 79 -7.77 23.74 -2.00
C LEU A 79 -6.28 24.00 -1.71
N LEU A 80 -5.37 23.41 -2.47
CA LEU A 80 -3.92 23.59 -2.32
C LEU A 80 -3.44 25.02 -2.62
N ARG A 81 -4.27 25.88 -3.22
CA ARG A 81 -3.92 27.30 -3.39
C ARG A 81 -3.94 28.10 -2.09
N THR A 82 -4.58 27.59 -1.07
CA THR A 82 -4.80 28.29 0.21
C THR A 82 -4.25 27.53 1.42
N ARG A 83 -3.75 26.31 1.24
CA ARG A 83 -3.20 25.47 2.31
C ARG A 83 -2.14 24.52 1.77
N GLY A 84 -1.25 24.05 2.63
CA GLY A 84 -0.32 22.95 2.32
C GLY A 84 -1.04 21.60 2.18
N LEU A 85 -0.42 20.67 1.47
CA LEU A 85 -0.99 19.33 1.26
C LEU A 85 -1.18 18.60 2.60
N ASP A 86 -0.16 18.64 3.46
CA ASP A 86 -0.11 17.90 4.72
C ASP A 86 -0.63 18.71 5.92
N ASP A 87 -1.24 19.90 5.68
CA ASP A 87 -1.95 20.67 6.71
C ASP A 87 -3.27 20.01 7.11
N ASP A 88 -3.75 19.06 6.30
CA ASP A 88 -4.99 18.33 6.50
C ASP A 88 -4.76 16.86 6.13
N ALA A 89 -5.11 15.94 7.04
CA ALA A 89 -4.88 14.51 6.83
C ALA A 89 -5.70 13.90 5.65
N GLU A 90 -6.82 14.53 5.27
CA GLU A 90 -7.72 14.00 4.24
C GLU A 90 -7.40 14.53 2.84
N LEU A 91 -6.75 15.69 2.72
CA LEU A 91 -6.41 16.26 1.42
C LEU A 91 -5.44 15.38 0.61
N PRO A 92 -4.34 14.83 1.20
CA PRO A 92 -3.50 13.86 0.50
C PRO A 92 -4.26 12.58 0.13
N LEU A 93 -5.24 12.18 0.94
CA LEU A 93 -6.08 11.01 0.64
C LEU A 93 -6.97 11.26 -0.57
N ALA A 94 -7.63 12.42 -0.66
CA ALA A 94 -8.49 12.80 -1.77
C ALA A 94 -7.70 12.94 -3.08
N LEU A 95 -6.60 13.70 -3.06
CA LEU A 95 -5.75 13.92 -4.22
C LEU A 95 -5.13 12.60 -4.70
N GLY A 96 -4.53 11.82 -3.80
CA GLY A 96 -3.95 10.53 -4.15
C GLY A 96 -4.99 9.52 -4.66
N ALA A 97 -6.24 9.57 -4.15
CA ALA A 97 -7.32 8.72 -4.63
C ALA A 97 -7.78 9.09 -6.04
N SER A 98 -7.83 10.41 -6.37
CA SER A 98 -8.18 10.85 -7.72
C SER A 98 -7.12 10.46 -8.75
N ILE A 99 -5.84 10.61 -8.42
CA ILE A 99 -4.72 10.18 -9.27
C ILE A 99 -4.77 8.66 -9.53
N GLU A 100 -4.95 7.87 -8.46
CA GLU A 100 -5.10 6.42 -8.55
C GLU A 100 -6.30 6.00 -9.41
N LEU A 101 -7.44 6.68 -9.24
CA LEU A 101 -8.64 6.43 -10.03
C LEU A 101 -8.42 6.69 -11.51
N LEU A 102 -7.84 7.83 -11.87
CA LEU A 102 -7.56 8.20 -13.26
C LEU A 102 -6.56 7.23 -13.92
N ALA A 103 -5.52 6.81 -13.19
CA ALA A 103 -4.60 5.79 -13.66
C ALA A 103 -5.29 4.45 -13.90
N ASN A 104 -6.18 4.02 -12.99
CA ASN A 104 -6.92 2.77 -13.12
C ASN A 104 -7.94 2.81 -14.28
N VAL A 105 -8.59 3.96 -14.53
CA VAL A 105 -9.43 4.16 -15.72
C VAL A 105 -8.61 3.98 -17.01
N ALA A 106 -7.43 4.61 -17.08
CA ALA A 106 -6.55 4.45 -18.24
C ALA A 106 -6.14 2.97 -18.45
N VAL A 107 -5.81 2.26 -17.36
CA VAL A 107 -5.52 0.81 -17.43
C VAL A 107 -6.73 0.01 -17.91
N ALA A 108 -7.94 0.30 -17.41
CA ALA A 108 -9.15 -0.38 -17.83
C ALA A 108 -9.49 -0.16 -19.32
N ARG A 109 -9.07 0.98 -19.87
CA ARG A 109 -9.14 1.27 -21.31
C ARG A 109 -7.99 0.66 -22.13
N GLY A 110 -7.09 -0.10 -21.53
CA GLY A 110 -5.93 -0.71 -22.20
C GLY A 110 -4.72 0.24 -22.37
N ALA A 111 -4.75 1.46 -21.83
CA ALA A 111 -3.71 2.47 -21.95
C ALA A 111 -2.70 2.43 -20.77
N ARG A 112 -2.17 1.22 -20.45
CA ARG A 112 -1.25 1.01 -19.30
C ARG A 112 -0.01 1.89 -19.36
N SER A 113 0.57 2.11 -20.54
CA SER A 113 1.75 2.96 -20.68
C SER A 113 1.47 4.42 -20.38
N GLU A 114 0.28 4.90 -20.74
CA GLU A 114 -0.16 6.26 -20.42
C GLU A 114 -0.41 6.41 -18.92
N ALA A 115 -1.04 5.39 -18.28
CA ALA A 115 -1.22 5.35 -16.83
C ALA A 115 0.12 5.42 -16.09
N LEU A 116 1.13 4.66 -16.52
CA LEU A 116 2.48 4.71 -15.94
C LEU A 116 3.13 6.08 -16.11
N ALA A 117 3.07 6.66 -17.32
CA ALA A 117 3.63 7.99 -17.55
C ALA A 117 2.91 9.07 -16.74
N TYR A 118 1.61 8.95 -16.54
CA TYR A 118 0.83 9.84 -15.68
C TYR A 118 1.27 9.71 -14.22
N LEU A 119 1.30 8.48 -13.67
CA LEU A 119 1.72 8.24 -12.29
C LEU A 119 3.16 8.72 -12.03
N GLN A 120 4.07 8.58 -13.01
CA GLN A 120 5.44 9.06 -12.87
C GLN A 120 5.50 10.58 -12.77
N ARG A 121 4.76 11.32 -13.62
CA ARG A 121 4.68 12.80 -13.53
C ARG A 121 4.10 13.26 -12.19
N GLU A 122 3.08 12.56 -11.68
CA GLU A 122 2.52 12.87 -10.37
C GLU A 122 3.53 12.57 -9.25
N LEU A 123 4.28 11.45 -9.34
CA LEU A 123 5.34 11.14 -8.38
C LEU A 123 6.44 12.21 -8.39
N ASP A 124 6.87 12.67 -9.57
CA ASP A 124 7.87 13.73 -9.70
C ASP A 124 7.38 15.06 -9.07
N THR A 125 6.07 15.33 -9.18
CA THR A 125 5.43 16.52 -8.59
C THR A 125 5.34 16.45 -7.07
N TRP A 126 5.08 15.26 -6.51
CA TRP A 126 4.77 15.02 -5.10
C TRP A 126 5.85 14.21 -4.37
N ALA A 127 7.09 14.16 -4.89
CA ALA A 127 8.18 13.33 -4.39
C ALA A 127 8.52 13.58 -2.91
N ASP A 128 8.47 14.84 -2.47
CA ASP A 128 8.83 15.25 -1.11
C ASP A 128 7.61 15.40 -0.18
N THR A 129 6.51 14.70 -0.46
CA THR A 129 5.27 14.76 0.30
C THR A 129 4.82 13.40 0.82
N SER A 130 3.81 13.39 1.69
CA SER A 130 3.17 12.17 2.19
C SER A 130 2.60 11.25 1.09
N MET A 131 2.40 11.78 -0.13
CA MET A 131 1.85 11.03 -1.26
C MET A 131 2.87 10.15 -1.99
N ALA A 132 4.17 10.42 -1.87
CA ALA A 132 5.21 9.76 -2.66
C ALA A 132 5.14 8.22 -2.60
N MET A 133 5.04 7.64 -1.42
CA MET A 133 4.93 6.19 -1.26
C MET A 133 3.66 5.60 -1.90
N ARG A 134 2.54 6.32 -1.83
CA ARG A 134 1.29 5.88 -2.45
C ARG A 134 1.38 5.88 -3.98
N LEU A 135 1.99 6.90 -4.56
CA LEU A 135 2.22 7.00 -6.01
C LEU A 135 3.20 5.91 -6.47
N GLN A 136 4.29 5.70 -5.73
CA GLN A 136 5.23 4.60 -6.01
C GLN A 136 4.53 3.23 -5.92
N LYS A 137 3.62 3.01 -4.95
CA LYS A 137 2.80 1.79 -4.87
C LYS A 137 2.02 1.57 -6.18
N ASN A 138 1.35 2.59 -6.68
CA ASN A 138 0.55 2.48 -7.89
C ASN A 138 1.40 2.22 -9.14
N ILE A 139 2.59 2.82 -9.22
CA ILE A 139 3.58 2.50 -10.27
C ILE A 139 4.00 1.03 -10.16
N ASN A 140 4.33 0.55 -8.96
CA ASN A 140 4.78 -0.81 -8.71
C ASN A 140 3.69 -1.86 -9.04
N LEU A 141 2.43 -1.58 -8.73
CA LEU A 141 1.29 -2.42 -9.13
C LEU A 141 1.22 -2.62 -10.65
N LEU A 142 1.62 -1.62 -11.41
CA LEU A 142 1.58 -1.67 -12.86
C LEU A 142 2.91 -2.16 -13.49
N SER A 143 4.05 -2.05 -12.82
CA SER A 143 5.34 -2.23 -13.51
C SER A 143 6.33 -3.15 -12.83
N LEU A 144 6.18 -3.47 -11.54
CA LEU A 144 7.24 -4.16 -10.80
C LEU A 144 7.31 -5.66 -11.11
N THR A 145 6.16 -6.31 -11.33
CA THR A 145 6.12 -7.74 -11.66
C THR A 145 6.79 -8.01 -13.04
N GLY A 146 7.69 -8.97 -13.07
CA GLY A 146 8.47 -9.33 -14.26
C GLY A 146 9.78 -8.55 -14.39
N THR A 147 10.10 -7.65 -13.46
CA THR A 147 11.37 -6.89 -13.48
C THR A 147 12.33 -7.37 -12.39
N PRO A 148 13.63 -7.06 -12.51
CA PRO A 148 14.59 -7.31 -11.45
C PRO A 148 14.13 -6.62 -10.15
N THR A 149 14.25 -7.36 -9.03
CA THR A 149 13.86 -6.81 -7.72
C THR A 149 14.72 -5.60 -7.35
N PRO A 150 14.11 -4.50 -6.86
CA PRO A 150 14.87 -3.38 -6.32
C PRO A 150 15.78 -3.82 -5.16
N PRO A 151 16.92 -3.16 -4.94
CA PRO A 151 17.79 -3.49 -3.81
C PRO A 151 17.07 -3.26 -2.47
N LEU A 152 17.41 -4.09 -1.48
CA LEU A 152 16.97 -3.94 -0.10
C LEU A 152 18.12 -3.37 0.72
N ALA A 153 17.89 -2.29 1.47
CA ALA A 153 18.84 -1.79 2.47
C ALA A 153 18.88 -2.78 3.63
N THR A 154 20.09 -3.12 4.08
CA THR A 154 20.36 -4.18 5.06
C THR A 154 21.26 -3.70 6.21
N GLU A 155 21.49 -2.39 6.31
CA GLU A 155 22.45 -1.80 7.23
C GLU A 155 21.99 -1.84 8.69
N GLU A 156 20.68 -1.89 8.94
CA GLU A 156 20.11 -1.93 10.29
C GLU A 156 19.24 -3.18 10.47
N PRO A 157 19.86 -4.35 10.76
CA PRO A 157 19.10 -5.56 11.07
C PRO A 157 18.58 -5.51 12.52
N LEU A 158 17.38 -6.04 12.75
CA LEU A 158 16.92 -6.41 14.08
C LEU A 158 17.16 -7.91 14.28
N GLY A 159 18.03 -8.24 15.22
CA GLY A 159 18.44 -9.62 15.49
C GLY A 159 19.49 -10.14 14.51
N GLU A 160 19.13 -11.13 13.68
CA GLU A 160 20.07 -11.81 12.78
C GLU A 160 20.57 -10.90 11.63
N PRO A 161 21.81 -11.08 11.19
CA PRO A 161 22.36 -10.34 10.04
C PRO A 161 21.51 -10.57 8.77
N LEU A 162 21.27 -9.48 8.03
CA LEU A 162 20.52 -9.51 6.79
C LEU A 162 21.40 -9.89 5.61
N PRO A 163 21.08 -10.96 4.88
CA PRO A 163 21.70 -11.22 3.60
C PRO A 163 21.23 -10.20 2.55
N THR A 164 22.11 -9.79 1.65
CA THR A 164 21.68 -9.03 0.47
C THR A 164 20.83 -9.88 -0.46
N LEU A 165 19.92 -9.28 -1.20
CA LEU A 165 19.14 -10.02 -2.21
C LEU A 165 20.03 -10.67 -3.28
N ALA A 166 21.22 -10.09 -3.55
CA ALA A 166 22.19 -10.68 -4.46
C ALA A 166 22.78 -12.00 -3.90
N ALA A 167 23.03 -12.08 -2.59
CA ALA A 167 23.51 -13.30 -1.93
C ALA A 167 22.44 -14.41 -1.85
N LEU A 168 21.16 -14.05 -2.05
CA LEU A 168 20.03 -14.98 -2.06
C LEU A 168 19.67 -15.48 -3.45
N ARG A 169 20.48 -15.20 -4.49
CA ARG A 169 20.26 -15.78 -5.81
C ARG A 169 20.24 -17.31 -5.73
N GLY A 170 19.33 -17.94 -6.47
CA GLY A 170 19.06 -19.37 -6.37
C GLY A 170 18.00 -19.75 -5.32
N ARG A 171 17.60 -18.83 -4.45
CA ARG A 171 16.48 -19.00 -3.51
C ARG A 171 15.27 -18.19 -3.97
N VAL A 172 14.09 -18.63 -3.57
CA VAL A 172 12.85 -17.83 -3.66
C VAL A 172 12.76 -16.97 -2.41
N VAL A 173 12.57 -15.65 -2.59
CA VAL A 173 12.51 -14.71 -1.47
C VAL A 173 11.11 -14.11 -1.39
N LEU A 174 10.51 -14.18 -0.21
CA LEU A 174 9.25 -13.49 0.09
C LEU A 174 9.55 -12.33 1.04
N LEU A 175 9.45 -11.09 0.53
CA LEU A 175 9.53 -9.90 1.36
C LEU A 175 8.16 -9.64 1.97
N PHE A 176 8.13 -9.56 3.29
CA PHE A 176 6.94 -9.25 4.08
C PHE A 176 7.12 -7.89 4.73
N PHE A 177 6.65 -6.83 4.08
CA PHE A 177 6.66 -5.49 4.65
C PHE A 177 5.55 -5.37 5.70
N TRP A 178 5.93 -4.99 6.93
CA TRP A 178 5.03 -4.98 8.07
C TRP A 178 5.22 -3.75 8.98
N ALA A 179 4.33 -3.59 9.96
CA ALA A 179 4.42 -2.56 10.97
C ALA A 179 4.05 -3.12 12.35
N HIS A 180 4.69 -2.63 13.40
CA HIS A 180 4.47 -3.11 14.78
C HIS A 180 3.02 -2.97 15.26
N TRP A 181 2.31 -1.95 14.77
CA TRP A 181 0.92 -1.66 15.10
C TRP A 181 -0.12 -2.37 14.20
N CYS A 182 0.31 -3.00 13.11
CA CYS A 182 -0.55 -3.51 12.06
C CYS A 182 -1.22 -4.84 12.45
N SER A 183 -2.53 -4.83 12.69
CA SER A 183 -3.30 -6.04 12.99
C SER A 183 -3.37 -7.02 11.81
N ASP A 184 -3.45 -6.49 10.59
CA ASP A 184 -3.47 -7.30 9.36
C ASP A 184 -2.16 -8.04 9.16
N CYS A 185 -1.04 -7.38 9.51
CA CYS A 185 0.28 -8.00 9.47
C CYS A 185 0.38 -9.18 10.44
N LYS A 186 -0.16 -9.02 11.66
CA LYS A 186 -0.19 -10.11 12.65
C LYS A 186 -1.04 -11.30 12.17
N ARG A 187 -2.16 -11.03 11.47
CA ARG A 187 -2.97 -12.09 10.85
C ARG A 187 -2.29 -12.78 9.66
N GLN A 188 -1.35 -12.10 8.98
CA GLN A 188 -0.54 -12.69 7.92
C GLN A 188 0.53 -13.66 8.46
N GLY A 189 0.98 -13.49 9.70
CA GLY A 189 2.05 -14.27 10.31
C GLY A 189 1.87 -15.79 10.18
N PRO A 190 0.74 -16.39 10.62
CA PRO A 190 0.49 -17.82 10.51
C PRO A 190 0.55 -18.38 9.07
N VAL A 191 0.14 -17.60 8.08
CA VAL A 191 0.26 -17.98 6.66
C VAL A 191 1.72 -18.07 6.24
N LEU A 192 2.55 -17.09 6.65
CA LEU A 192 3.98 -17.10 6.35
C LEU A 192 4.70 -18.25 7.04
N GLU A 193 4.35 -18.55 8.30
CA GLU A 193 4.86 -19.70 9.06
C GLU A 193 4.57 -21.01 8.32
N ALA A 194 3.33 -21.25 7.90
CA ALA A 194 2.95 -22.43 7.14
C ALA A 194 3.74 -22.58 5.82
N LEU A 195 4.00 -21.46 5.13
CA LEU A 195 4.80 -21.46 3.91
C LEU A 195 6.28 -21.76 4.18
N VAL A 196 6.85 -21.22 5.26
CA VAL A 196 8.24 -21.51 5.66
C VAL A 196 8.40 -22.97 6.06
N ASP A 197 7.46 -23.51 6.84
CA ASP A 197 7.47 -24.92 7.24
C ASP A 197 7.40 -25.85 6.02
N ARG A 198 6.57 -25.50 5.04
CA ARG A 198 6.36 -26.33 3.84
C ARG A 198 7.49 -26.22 2.82
N TYR A 199 7.98 -25.00 2.56
CA TYR A 199 8.86 -24.73 1.41
C TYR A 199 10.25 -24.23 1.80
N GLY A 200 10.54 -24.02 3.09
CA GLY A 200 11.84 -23.52 3.53
C GLY A 200 13.00 -24.44 3.13
N ALA A 201 12.80 -25.76 3.23
CA ALA A 201 13.77 -26.77 2.81
C ALA A 201 13.99 -26.78 1.28
N ASP A 202 12.97 -26.40 0.50
CA ASP A 202 13.01 -26.32 -0.95
C ASP A 202 13.60 -24.98 -1.47
N GLY A 203 13.90 -24.08 -0.54
CA GLY A 203 14.61 -22.84 -0.85
C GLY A 203 13.79 -21.56 -0.73
N LEU A 204 12.60 -21.57 -0.11
CA LEU A 204 11.91 -20.35 0.28
C LEU A 204 12.67 -19.67 1.44
N THR A 205 12.81 -18.36 1.36
CA THR A 205 13.34 -17.50 2.43
C THR A 205 12.40 -16.32 2.62
N VAL A 206 12.01 -16.03 3.87
CA VAL A 206 11.27 -14.82 4.20
C VAL A 206 12.25 -13.76 4.72
N ILE A 207 12.06 -12.51 4.32
CA ILE A 207 12.69 -11.32 4.92
C ILE A 207 11.56 -10.37 5.30
N ALA A 208 11.64 -9.75 6.47
CA ALA A 208 10.58 -8.93 7.03
C ALA A 208 11.00 -7.44 7.17
N PRO A 209 10.98 -6.65 6.07
CA PRO A 209 11.30 -5.24 6.16
C PRO A 209 10.23 -4.48 6.94
N THR A 210 10.71 -3.56 7.81
CA THR A 210 9.88 -2.62 8.56
C THR A 210 10.57 -1.26 8.66
N ARG A 211 9.90 -0.30 9.28
CA ARG A 211 10.47 1.03 9.54
C ARG A 211 10.03 1.55 10.90
N ARG A 212 10.61 2.65 11.31
CA ARG A 212 10.13 3.43 12.46
C ARG A 212 8.91 4.25 12.05
N TYR A 213 7.99 4.44 12.99
CA TYR A 213 6.76 5.22 12.85
C TYR A 213 6.73 6.39 13.84
N GLY A 214 7.75 6.50 14.74
CA GLY A 214 7.87 7.56 15.74
C GLY A 214 7.16 7.26 17.06
N TYR A 215 6.55 6.08 17.23
CA TYR A 215 5.78 5.74 18.43
C TYR A 215 5.80 4.24 18.77
N VAL A 216 5.40 3.95 20.01
CA VAL A 216 5.23 2.60 20.56
C VAL A 216 3.76 2.32 20.90
N ALA A 217 3.48 1.37 21.78
CA ALA A 217 2.13 0.97 22.20
C ALA A 217 1.24 2.18 22.56
N GLY A 218 -0.02 2.12 22.12
CA GLY A 218 -1.01 3.17 22.42
C GLY A 218 -0.77 4.51 21.71
N GLY A 219 0.13 4.57 20.72
CA GLY A 219 0.46 5.81 20.02
C GLY A 219 1.37 6.75 20.81
N GLN A 220 2.07 6.24 21.81
CA GLN A 220 2.99 7.02 22.63
C GLN A 220 4.27 7.31 21.84
N ASP A 221 4.64 8.58 21.71
CA ASP A 221 5.87 9.00 21.04
C ASP A 221 7.08 8.31 21.66
N ALA A 222 8.03 7.90 20.80
CA ALA A 222 9.22 7.18 21.23
C ALA A 222 10.49 7.66 20.51
N ALA A 223 11.61 7.68 21.25
CA ALA A 223 12.90 7.89 20.63
C ALA A 223 13.26 6.71 19.70
N PRO A 224 14.06 6.93 18.62
CA PRO A 224 14.35 5.90 17.62
C PRO A 224 14.89 4.59 18.20
N ALA A 225 15.72 4.63 19.24
CA ALA A 225 16.27 3.44 19.89
C ALA A 225 15.24 2.67 20.72
N ASP A 226 14.27 3.39 21.34
CA ASP A 226 13.23 2.79 22.16
C ASP A 226 12.19 2.13 21.25
N GLU A 227 11.83 2.79 20.14
CA GLU A 227 10.95 2.22 19.14
C GLU A 227 11.57 0.97 18.47
N ALA A 228 12.86 0.99 18.14
CA ALA A 228 13.54 -0.18 17.57
C ALA A 228 13.46 -1.39 18.50
N ARG A 229 13.68 -1.20 19.81
CA ARG A 229 13.50 -2.27 20.82
C ARG A 229 12.08 -2.77 20.90
N TYR A 230 11.11 -1.85 20.84
CA TYR A 230 9.69 -2.22 20.83
C TYR A 230 9.30 -2.99 19.57
N ILE A 231 9.79 -2.60 18.39
CA ILE A 231 9.58 -3.32 17.13
C ILE A 231 10.15 -4.75 17.23
N GLU A 232 11.35 -4.93 17.78
CA GLU A 232 11.98 -6.24 18.00
C GLU A 232 11.15 -7.11 18.98
N GLU A 233 10.63 -6.51 20.04
CA GLU A 233 9.77 -7.18 21.01
C GLU A 233 8.46 -7.66 20.38
N VAL A 234 7.78 -6.77 19.62
CA VAL A 234 6.58 -7.14 18.85
C VAL A 234 6.86 -8.24 17.84
N TRP A 235 8.01 -8.19 17.14
CA TRP A 235 8.39 -9.25 16.21
C TRP A 235 8.52 -10.59 16.93
N ARG A 236 9.27 -10.64 17.99
CA ARG A 236 9.52 -11.87 18.77
C ARG A 236 8.23 -12.46 19.34
N GLU A 237 7.29 -11.61 19.80
CA GLU A 237 6.04 -12.06 20.40
C GLU A 237 4.99 -12.48 19.39
N ALA A 238 4.74 -11.62 18.38
CA ALA A 238 3.64 -11.82 17.44
C ALA A 238 4.00 -12.75 16.27
N TYR A 239 5.30 -12.99 16.02
CA TYR A 239 5.79 -13.81 14.91
C TYR A 239 6.75 -14.90 15.37
N ALA A 240 6.47 -15.50 16.53
CA ALA A 240 7.33 -16.53 17.13
C ALA A 240 7.59 -17.73 16.19
N GLY A 241 6.62 -18.11 15.35
CA GLY A 241 6.77 -19.15 14.34
C GLY A 241 7.69 -18.77 13.16
N LEU A 242 8.07 -17.49 13.06
CA LEU A 242 9.05 -16.98 12.09
C LEU A 242 10.40 -16.67 12.76
N ALA A 243 10.72 -17.32 13.87
CA ALA A 243 12.00 -17.16 14.54
C ALA A 243 13.16 -17.42 13.57
N GLY A 244 14.17 -16.54 13.57
CA GLY A 244 15.29 -16.60 12.61
C GLY A 244 15.02 -15.92 11.26
N THR A 245 13.82 -15.41 11.02
CA THR A 245 13.57 -14.56 9.84
C THR A 245 14.27 -13.22 10.04
N PRO A 246 15.15 -12.78 9.08
CA PRO A 246 15.80 -11.50 9.16
C PRO A 246 14.82 -10.33 9.06
N VAL A 247 14.94 -9.35 9.95
CA VAL A 247 14.12 -8.12 9.96
C VAL A 247 14.98 -6.92 9.57
N ALA A 248 14.62 -6.23 8.48
CA ALA A 248 15.29 -5.02 8.01
C ALA A 248 14.56 -3.77 8.52
N LEU A 249 15.21 -2.97 9.36
CA LEU A 249 14.67 -1.73 9.88
C LEU A 249 15.21 -0.54 9.09
N ASP A 250 14.51 -0.16 8.00
CA ASP A 250 14.93 0.95 7.15
C ASP A 250 13.76 1.57 6.39
N GLU A 251 13.59 2.89 6.52
CA GLU A 251 12.53 3.63 5.83
C GLU A 251 12.71 3.65 4.30
N ALA A 252 13.96 3.66 3.81
CA ALA A 252 14.25 3.66 2.39
C ALA A 252 13.69 2.42 1.67
N ASN A 253 13.56 1.29 2.37
CA ASN A 253 12.94 0.09 1.84
C ASN A 253 11.44 0.33 1.56
N HIS A 254 10.73 0.98 2.50
CA HIS A 254 9.32 1.30 2.32
C HIS A 254 9.10 2.30 1.17
N ALA A 255 9.93 3.33 1.08
CA ALA A 255 9.87 4.32 -0.01
C ALA A 255 10.12 3.65 -1.37
N ARG A 256 11.20 2.86 -1.49
CA ARG A 256 11.60 2.20 -2.75
C ARG A 256 10.56 1.20 -3.25
N TYR A 257 9.95 0.45 -2.35
CA TYR A 257 8.90 -0.52 -2.70
C TYR A 257 7.49 0.10 -2.67
N GLY A 258 7.34 1.39 -2.38
CA GLY A 258 6.05 2.07 -2.34
C GLY A 258 5.10 1.49 -1.30
N VAL A 259 5.60 1.16 -0.11
CA VAL A 259 4.82 0.51 0.95
C VAL A 259 3.98 1.54 1.69
N SER A 260 2.93 2.02 1.05
CA SER A 260 1.92 2.90 1.66
C SER A 260 0.80 2.13 2.36
N THR A 261 0.82 0.80 2.30
CA THR A 261 -0.14 -0.13 2.91
C THR A 261 0.63 -1.30 3.51
N THR A 262 0.31 -1.69 4.74
CA THR A 262 0.85 -2.89 5.38
C THR A 262 -0.26 -3.88 5.71
N PRO A 263 -0.02 -5.19 5.52
CA PRO A 263 1.20 -5.73 4.93
C PRO A 263 1.31 -5.43 3.43
N THR A 264 2.53 -5.51 2.89
CA THR A 264 2.78 -5.65 1.45
C THR A 264 3.68 -6.85 1.25
N LEU A 265 3.32 -7.72 0.32
CA LEU A 265 4.04 -8.94 -0.01
C LEU A 265 4.73 -8.79 -1.37
N VAL A 266 6.01 -9.17 -1.46
CA VAL A 266 6.76 -9.19 -2.71
C VAL A 266 7.44 -10.54 -2.85
N LEU A 267 7.02 -11.33 -3.83
CA LEU A 267 7.64 -12.62 -4.14
C LEU A 267 8.69 -12.45 -5.24
N VAL A 268 9.88 -12.93 -4.98
CA VAL A 268 11.03 -12.86 -5.87
C VAL A 268 11.50 -14.27 -6.18
N ASP A 269 11.68 -14.60 -7.44
CA ASP A 269 12.16 -15.91 -7.85
C ASP A 269 13.67 -16.09 -7.68
N ARG A 270 14.18 -17.27 -8.05
CA ARG A 270 15.60 -17.66 -7.95
C ARG A 270 16.53 -16.79 -8.80
N GLU A 271 16.00 -16.19 -9.87
CA GLU A 271 16.74 -15.27 -10.74
C GLU A 271 16.68 -13.82 -10.22
N GLY A 272 15.93 -13.57 -9.11
CA GLY A 272 15.73 -12.26 -8.51
C GLY A 272 14.78 -11.39 -9.30
N ILE A 273 13.83 -11.99 -10.00
CA ILE A 273 12.75 -11.31 -10.70
C ILE A 273 11.51 -11.30 -9.80
N VAL A 274 10.86 -10.16 -9.72
CA VAL A 274 9.62 -10.02 -8.97
C VAL A 274 8.51 -10.80 -9.67
N ARG A 275 7.86 -11.71 -8.95
CA ARG A 275 6.74 -12.53 -9.47
C ARG A 275 5.39 -12.10 -8.87
N LEU A 276 5.42 -11.42 -7.73
CA LEU A 276 4.25 -10.84 -7.09
C LEU A 276 4.63 -9.52 -6.42
N TYR A 277 3.78 -8.52 -6.56
CA TYR A 277 3.73 -7.33 -5.72
C TYR A 277 2.28 -7.14 -5.26
N HIS A 278 2.02 -7.33 -3.97
CA HIS A 278 0.66 -7.34 -3.43
C HIS A 278 0.55 -6.52 -2.15
N PRO A 279 -0.03 -5.30 -2.21
CA PRO A 279 -0.45 -4.56 -1.02
C PRO A 279 -1.69 -5.20 -0.40
N GLY A 280 -1.61 -5.57 0.87
CA GLY A 280 -2.67 -6.24 1.62
C GLY A 280 -2.33 -7.68 1.99
N GLN A 281 -3.26 -8.33 2.70
CA GLN A 281 -3.15 -9.72 3.11
C GLN A 281 -3.42 -10.67 1.94
N MET A 282 -2.79 -11.84 2.00
CA MET A 282 -3.11 -12.98 1.13
C MET A 282 -3.35 -14.23 1.97
N THR A 283 -4.31 -15.05 1.56
CA THR A 283 -4.50 -16.38 2.15
C THR A 283 -3.41 -17.34 1.69
N GLU A 284 -3.23 -18.45 2.42
CA GLU A 284 -2.30 -19.50 2.02
C GLU A 284 -2.66 -20.10 0.65
N GLU A 285 -3.96 -20.31 0.40
CA GLU A 285 -4.47 -20.86 -0.86
C GLU A 285 -4.13 -19.97 -2.08
N ALA A 286 -4.05 -18.65 -1.86
CA ALA A 286 -3.70 -17.71 -2.92
C ALA A 286 -2.17 -17.59 -3.11
N LEU A 287 -1.39 -17.69 -2.02
CA LEU A 287 0.04 -17.43 -2.04
C LEU A 287 0.87 -18.69 -2.33
N ALA A 288 0.47 -19.88 -1.81
CA ALA A 288 1.22 -21.11 -1.98
C ALA A 288 1.46 -21.49 -3.45
N PRO A 289 0.48 -21.42 -4.37
CA PRO A 289 0.70 -21.75 -5.77
C PRO A 289 1.74 -20.84 -6.46
N LEU A 290 1.81 -19.56 -6.05
CA LEU A 290 2.80 -18.61 -6.58
C LEU A 290 4.21 -18.94 -6.08
N VAL A 291 4.34 -19.36 -4.81
CA VAL A 291 5.60 -19.84 -4.23
C VAL A 291 6.05 -21.11 -4.95
N GLU A 292 5.16 -22.09 -5.15
CA GLU A 292 5.44 -23.33 -5.88
C GLU A 292 5.93 -23.05 -7.30
N GLN A 293 5.24 -22.15 -8.01
CA GLN A 293 5.64 -21.75 -9.35
C GLN A 293 7.03 -21.10 -9.36
N ALA A 294 7.33 -20.22 -8.39
CA ALA A 294 8.64 -19.59 -8.29
C ALA A 294 9.75 -20.60 -7.93
N LEU A 295 9.47 -21.59 -7.08
CA LEU A 295 10.38 -22.68 -6.73
C LEU A 295 10.67 -23.62 -7.92
N ALA A 296 9.69 -23.84 -8.79
CA ALA A 296 9.85 -24.67 -9.99
C ALA A 296 10.67 -24.00 -11.10
N GLN A 297 10.85 -22.67 -11.04
CA GLN A 297 11.61 -21.90 -12.01
C GLN A 297 13.09 -21.79 -11.59
N GLY A 298 14.01 -22.06 -12.53
CA GLY A 298 15.45 -21.94 -12.32
C GLY A 298 16.11 -23.15 -11.62
N PRO A 299 17.45 -23.19 -11.58
CA PRO A 299 18.18 -24.26 -10.91
C PRO A 299 17.99 -24.20 -9.39
N PRO A 300 18.02 -25.36 -8.71
CA PRO A 300 17.99 -25.40 -7.24
C PRO A 300 19.20 -24.67 -6.65
N PRO A 301 19.13 -24.19 -5.38
CA PRO A 301 20.25 -23.53 -4.75
C PRO A 301 21.49 -24.44 -4.74
N THR A 302 22.62 -23.92 -5.16
CA THR A 302 23.92 -24.59 -4.99
C THR A 302 24.19 -24.73 -3.48
N LYS A 303 24.46 -25.97 -3.03
CA LYS A 303 24.78 -26.29 -1.62
C LYS A 303 26.06 -25.63 -1.19
#